data_c35045b7a6eda406ce4237ed621b21bf
#
_entry.id   c35045b7a6eda406ce4237ed621b21bf
#
_cell.length_a   1.000
_cell.length_b   1.000
_cell.length_c   1.000
_cell.angle_alpha   90.00
_cell.angle_beta   90.00
_cell.angle_gamma   90.00
#
_symmetry.space_group_name_H-M   'P 1'
#
loop_
_entity.id
_entity.type
_entity.pdbx_description
1 polymer ?
#
loop_
_entity_poly.entity_id
_entity_poly.type
_entity_poly.pdbx_seq_one_letter_code
_entity_poly.pdbx_strand_id
1 'polypeptide(L)'
;RDVERSLGLGDVYKRQDMKEAFDIEQGTVNYLNTTYAVILFFVFNIFLGMLGTFWFRTRKNRSEIALRMALGCSRMNVFGYYVLEGILLLVSAAIPAVFVCANMQMADLTVHTLMEPAWGRFLLCFVSAMLLLGIIILLGIYFPARKAMRIEPADALHNE
;
A
#
# COMPACT_ATOMS: atom_id res chain seq x y z
N ARG A 1 -46.93 16.78 19.40
CA ARG A 1 -45.73 15.89 19.57
C ARG A 1 -45.21 15.38 18.22
N ASP A 2 -46.06 15.03 17.25
CA ASP A 2 -45.65 14.51 15.93
C ASP A 2 -45.20 15.61 14.95
N VAL A 3 -45.69 16.83 15.12
CA VAL A 3 -45.30 18.01 14.30
C VAL A 3 -43.88 18.47 14.64
N GLU A 4 -43.45 18.42 15.89
CA GLU A 4 -42.07 18.75 16.31
C GLU A 4 -41.04 17.74 15.81
N ARG A 5 -41.39 16.46 15.72
CA ARG A 5 -40.52 15.42 15.12
C ARG A 5 -40.36 15.59 13.62
N SER A 6 -41.42 15.98 12.90
CA SER A 6 -41.36 16.20 11.45
C SER A 6 -40.55 17.45 11.07
N LEU A 7 -40.61 18.51 11.89
CA LEU A 7 -39.76 19.69 11.72
C LEU A 7 -38.28 19.43 11.93
N GLY A 8 -37.92 18.62 12.95
CA GLY A 8 -36.52 18.26 13.20
C GLY A 8 -35.89 17.41 12.10
N LEU A 9 -36.64 16.47 11.51
CA LEU A 9 -36.17 15.67 10.39
C LEU A 9 -36.00 16.50 9.11
N GLY A 10 -36.93 17.41 8.83
CA GLY A 10 -36.83 18.33 7.69
C GLY A 10 -35.60 19.23 7.75
N ASP A 11 -35.25 19.73 8.93
CA ASP A 11 -34.05 20.55 9.13
C ASP A 11 -32.74 19.76 8.98
N VAL A 12 -32.72 18.49 9.35
CA VAL A 12 -31.55 17.61 9.16
C VAL A 12 -31.34 17.32 7.68
N TYR A 13 -32.38 16.98 6.93
CA TYR A 13 -32.30 16.79 5.48
C TYR A 13 -31.86 18.06 4.77
N LYS A 14 -32.44 19.19 5.10
CA LYS A 14 -32.10 20.50 4.50
C LYS A 14 -30.64 20.91 4.78
N ARG A 15 -30.09 20.54 5.94
CA ARG A 15 -28.65 20.75 6.25
C ARG A 15 -27.75 19.82 5.48
N GLN A 16 -28.16 18.57 5.21
CA GLN A 16 -27.40 17.64 4.40
C GLN A 16 -27.37 18.10 2.94
N ASP A 17 -28.51 18.46 2.36
CA ASP A 17 -28.60 18.98 1.00
C ASP A 17 -27.78 20.27 0.81
N MET A 18 -27.75 21.16 1.82
CA MET A 18 -26.92 22.37 1.77
C MET A 18 -25.43 22.06 1.87
N LYS A 19 -25.02 21.06 2.63
CA LYS A 19 -23.61 20.63 2.70
C LYS A 19 -23.17 20.01 1.39
N GLU A 20 -23.97 19.11 0.82
CA GLU A 20 -23.67 18.52 -0.49
C GLU A 20 -23.56 19.56 -1.59
N ALA A 21 -24.48 20.54 -1.63
CA ALA A 21 -24.42 21.65 -2.58
C ALA A 21 -23.16 22.50 -2.39
N PHE A 22 -22.78 22.79 -1.15
CA PHE A 22 -21.58 23.56 -0.81
C PHE A 22 -20.29 22.81 -1.15
N ASP A 23 -20.23 21.51 -0.88
CA ASP A 23 -19.08 20.66 -1.21
C ASP A 23 -18.91 20.49 -2.73
N ILE A 24 -20.01 20.44 -3.48
CA ILE A 24 -20.00 20.42 -4.94
C ILE A 24 -19.53 21.77 -5.49
N GLU A 25 -20.03 22.89 -4.96
CA GLU A 25 -19.68 24.24 -5.40
C GLU A 25 -18.20 24.58 -5.13
N GLN A 26 -17.62 24.09 -4.04
CA GLN A 26 -16.19 24.24 -3.74
C GLN A 26 -15.28 23.28 -4.50
N GLY A 27 -15.82 22.35 -5.28
CA GLY A 27 -15.05 21.35 -6.00
C GLY A 27 -14.37 20.30 -5.11
N THR A 28 -14.71 20.24 -3.81
CA THR A 28 -14.12 19.33 -2.83
C THR A 28 -14.30 17.87 -3.25
N VAL A 29 -15.47 17.52 -3.78
CA VAL A 29 -15.76 16.16 -4.26
C VAL A 29 -14.84 15.80 -5.44
N ASN A 30 -14.63 16.70 -6.38
CA ASN A 30 -13.74 16.50 -7.52
C ASN A 30 -12.29 16.38 -7.08
N TYR A 31 -11.87 17.20 -6.10
CA TYR A 31 -10.54 17.11 -5.51
C TYR A 31 -10.29 15.76 -4.83
N LEU A 32 -11.24 15.30 -4.02
CA LEU A 32 -11.14 13.98 -3.36
C LEU A 32 -11.09 12.83 -4.38
N ASN A 33 -11.98 12.84 -5.37
CA ASN A 33 -11.99 11.82 -6.42
C ASN A 33 -10.69 11.78 -7.22
N THR A 34 -10.14 12.94 -7.57
CA THR A 34 -8.85 13.04 -8.25
C THR A 34 -7.72 12.50 -7.37
N THR A 35 -7.72 12.84 -6.08
CA THR A 35 -6.73 12.36 -5.12
C THR A 35 -6.80 10.83 -4.97
N TYR A 36 -7.99 10.26 -4.83
CA TYR A 36 -8.16 8.80 -4.79
C TYR A 36 -7.71 8.12 -6.08
N ALA A 37 -8.01 8.68 -7.24
CA ALA A 37 -7.56 8.13 -8.52
C ALA A 37 -6.03 8.11 -8.62
N VAL A 38 -5.36 9.18 -8.20
CA VAL A 38 -3.90 9.27 -8.17
C VAL A 38 -3.30 8.26 -7.19
N ILE A 39 -3.85 8.15 -5.98
CA ILE A 39 -3.40 7.16 -4.99
C ILE A 39 -3.54 5.74 -5.55
N LEU A 40 -4.70 5.41 -6.12
CA LEU A 40 -4.95 4.09 -6.72
C LEU A 40 -3.97 3.78 -7.86
N PHE A 41 -3.69 4.76 -8.71
CA PHE A 41 -2.70 4.64 -9.78
C PHE A 41 -1.30 4.33 -9.24
N PHE A 42 -0.84 5.04 -8.21
CA PHE A 42 0.45 4.77 -7.58
C PHE A 42 0.50 3.41 -6.89
N VAL A 43 -0.53 3.03 -6.16
CA VAL A 43 -0.63 1.71 -5.52
C VAL A 43 -0.53 0.60 -6.57
N PHE A 44 -1.24 0.72 -7.69
CA PHE A 44 -1.18 -0.23 -8.79
C PHE A 44 0.22 -0.30 -9.43
N ASN A 45 0.87 0.86 -9.65
CA ASN A 45 2.24 0.93 -10.16
C ASN A 45 3.25 0.24 -9.23
N ILE A 46 3.16 0.50 -7.92
CA ILE A 46 4.02 -0.14 -6.92
C ILE A 46 3.81 -1.66 -6.95
N PHE A 47 2.56 -2.11 -7.00
CA PHE A 47 2.23 -3.54 -7.06
C PHE A 47 2.82 -4.21 -8.31
N LEU A 48 2.68 -3.62 -9.50
CA LEU A 48 3.26 -4.13 -10.73
C LEU A 48 4.80 -4.15 -10.69
N GLY A 49 5.42 -3.08 -10.20
CA GLY A 49 6.88 -3.01 -10.02
C GLY A 49 7.41 -4.10 -9.10
N MET A 50 6.72 -4.34 -7.99
CA MET A 50 7.04 -5.42 -7.05
C MET A 50 6.90 -6.80 -7.71
N LEU A 51 5.78 -7.07 -8.36
CA LEU A 51 5.58 -8.33 -9.09
C LEU A 51 6.68 -8.57 -10.10
N GLY A 52 7.03 -7.56 -10.92
CA GLY A 52 8.08 -7.66 -11.93
C GLY A 52 9.46 -7.97 -11.32
N THR A 53 9.83 -7.22 -10.28
CA THR A 53 11.12 -7.38 -9.60
C THR A 53 11.27 -8.76 -8.96
N PHE A 54 10.27 -9.21 -8.20
CA PHE A 54 10.32 -10.53 -7.55
C PHE A 54 10.20 -11.68 -8.56
N TRP A 55 9.43 -11.50 -9.62
CA TRP A 55 9.36 -12.49 -10.70
C TRP A 55 10.70 -12.70 -11.39
N PHE A 56 11.37 -11.60 -11.76
CA PHE A 56 12.68 -11.65 -12.40
C PHE A 56 13.73 -12.25 -11.47
N ARG A 57 13.76 -11.85 -10.21
CA ARG A 57 14.68 -12.32 -9.20
C ARG A 57 14.51 -13.82 -8.92
N THR A 58 13.27 -14.26 -8.78
CA THR A 58 12.95 -15.69 -8.58
C THR A 58 13.40 -16.54 -9.76
N ARG A 59 13.27 -16.01 -10.99
CA ARG A 59 13.78 -16.70 -12.19
C ARG A 59 15.31 -16.79 -12.20
N LYS A 60 15.98 -15.70 -11.88
CA LYS A 60 17.45 -15.63 -11.88
C LYS A 60 18.08 -16.56 -10.83
N ASN A 61 17.47 -16.66 -9.66
CA ASN A 61 18.01 -17.43 -8.54
C ASN A 61 17.38 -18.84 -8.44
N ARG A 62 16.85 -19.37 -9.54
CA ARG A 62 16.13 -20.66 -9.54
C ARG A 62 17.03 -21.82 -9.14
N SER A 63 18.27 -21.87 -9.63
CA SER A 63 19.25 -22.89 -9.31
C SER A 63 19.66 -22.85 -7.82
N GLU A 64 19.86 -21.64 -7.27
CA GLU A 64 20.16 -21.47 -5.84
C GLU A 64 19.03 -21.94 -4.94
N ILE A 65 17.77 -21.62 -5.31
CA ILE A 65 16.58 -22.09 -4.58
C ILE A 65 16.49 -23.62 -4.62
N ALA A 66 16.72 -24.23 -5.78
CA ALA A 66 16.71 -25.67 -5.94
C ALA A 66 17.81 -26.36 -5.11
N LEU A 67 19.01 -25.80 -5.11
CA LEU A 67 20.12 -26.27 -4.31
C LEU A 67 19.80 -26.23 -2.80
N ARG A 68 19.26 -25.11 -2.31
CA ARG A 68 18.85 -24.97 -0.90
C ARG A 68 17.76 -25.98 -0.51
N MET A 69 16.81 -26.24 -1.41
CA MET A 69 15.77 -27.25 -1.18
C MET A 69 16.36 -28.68 -1.19
N ALA A 70 17.33 -28.98 -2.06
CA ALA A 70 18.02 -30.26 -2.08
C ALA A 70 18.83 -30.51 -0.80
N LEU A 71 19.36 -29.45 -0.18
CA LEU A 71 20.05 -29.50 1.12
C LEU A 71 19.08 -29.55 2.32
N GLY A 72 17.79 -29.74 2.09
CA GLY A 72 16.78 -29.89 3.15
C GLY A 72 16.15 -28.62 3.66
N CYS A 73 16.33 -27.48 2.99
CA CYS A 73 15.65 -26.24 3.35
C CYS A 73 14.14 -26.35 3.08
N SER A 74 13.31 -26.04 4.08
CA SER A 74 11.87 -26.09 3.92
C SER A 74 11.38 -24.96 2.97
N ARG A 75 10.30 -25.21 2.24
CA ARG A 75 9.67 -24.22 1.34
C ARG A 75 9.30 -22.95 2.06
N MET A 76 8.87 -23.04 3.32
CA MET A 76 8.51 -21.89 4.16
C MET A 76 9.72 -21.02 4.52
N ASN A 77 10.89 -21.63 4.71
CA ASN A 77 12.12 -20.88 5.00
C ASN A 77 12.56 -20.05 3.78
N VAL A 78 12.43 -20.62 2.57
CA VAL A 78 12.71 -19.89 1.33
C VAL A 78 11.74 -18.71 1.16
N PHE A 79 10.45 -18.93 1.41
CA PHE A 79 9.45 -17.86 1.39
C PHE A 79 9.76 -16.76 2.42
N GLY A 80 10.06 -17.16 3.66
CA GLY A 80 10.44 -16.25 4.75
C GLY A 80 11.65 -15.37 4.40
N TYR A 81 12.64 -15.93 3.70
CA TYR A 81 13.79 -15.16 3.23
C TYR A 81 13.39 -14.03 2.28
N TYR A 82 12.54 -14.30 1.28
CA TYR A 82 12.04 -13.27 0.35
C TYR A 82 11.17 -12.21 1.03
N VAL A 83 10.35 -12.65 2.00
CA VAL A 83 9.53 -11.71 2.80
C VAL A 83 10.42 -10.80 3.63
N LEU A 84 11.43 -11.35 4.31
CA LEU A 84 12.39 -10.58 5.10
C LEU A 84 13.11 -9.55 4.23
N GLU A 85 13.54 -9.96 3.05
CA GLU A 85 14.18 -9.07 2.09
C GLU A 85 13.24 -7.94 1.63
N GLY A 86 11.97 -8.25 1.35
CA GLY A 86 10.96 -7.25 1.01
C GLY A 86 10.72 -6.24 2.14
N ILE A 87 10.68 -6.71 3.38
CA ILE A 87 10.53 -5.86 4.57
C ILE A 87 11.77 -4.99 4.76
N LEU A 88 12.98 -5.50 4.59
CA LEU A 88 14.21 -4.72 4.68
C LEU A 88 14.24 -3.59 3.64
N LEU A 89 13.81 -3.87 2.40
CA LEU A 89 13.69 -2.85 1.35
C LEU A 89 12.65 -1.79 1.73
N LEU A 90 11.50 -2.19 2.29
CA LEU A 90 10.47 -1.27 2.76
C LEU A 90 11.01 -0.34 3.85
N VAL A 91 11.68 -0.90 4.86
CA VAL A 91 12.26 -0.11 5.96
C VAL A 91 13.33 0.85 5.44
N SER A 92 14.21 0.40 4.54
CA SER A 92 15.25 1.25 3.94
C SER A 92 14.66 2.41 3.13
N ALA A 93 13.55 2.18 2.41
CA ALA A 93 12.85 3.22 1.66
C ALA A 93 12.04 4.16 2.58
N ALA A 94 11.59 3.69 3.74
CA ALA A 94 10.84 4.49 4.70
C ALA A 94 11.68 5.64 5.29
N ILE A 95 12.98 5.44 5.49
CA ILE A 95 13.87 6.46 6.08
C ILE A 95 13.86 7.76 5.25
N PRO A 96 14.22 7.76 3.96
CA PRO A 96 14.17 8.98 3.15
C PRO A 96 12.74 9.50 2.97
N ALA A 97 11.73 8.63 2.89
CA ALA A 97 10.34 9.04 2.77
C ALA A 97 9.87 9.85 3.98
N VAL A 98 10.14 9.40 5.20
CA VAL A 98 9.82 10.15 6.43
C VAL A 98 10.53 11.50 6.46
N PHE A 99 11.80 11.53 6.07
CA PHE A 99 12.57 12.79 6.03
C PHE A 99 11.92 13.80 5.06
N VAL A 100 11.57 13.38 3.85
CA VAL A 100 10.93 14.26 2.86
C VAL A 100 9.54 14.71 3.34
N CYS A 101 8.70 13.79 3.82
CA CYS A 101 7.36 14.13 4.29
C CYS A 101 7.38 15.07 5.51
N ALA A 102 8.30 14.85 6.45
CA ALA A 102 8.45 15.73 7.61
C ALA A 102 8.90 17.15 7.20
N ASN A 103 9.82 17.27 6.23
CA ASN A 103 10.23 18.57 5.70
C ASN A 103 9.09 19.28 4.97
N MET A 104 8.29 18.56 4.18
CA MET A 104 7.11 19.13 3.51
C MET A 104 6.08 19.63 4.51
N GLN A 105 5.88 18.92 5.61
CA GLN A 105 4.98 19.35 6.67
C GLN A 105 5.50 20.59 7.42
N MET A 106 6.80 20.68 7.69
CA MET A 106 7.42 21.86 8.32
C MET A 106 7.43 23.09 7.39
N ALA A 107 7.54 22.87 6.10
CA ALA A 107 7.52 23.95 5.10
C ALA A 107 6.11 24.44 4.75
N ASP A 108 5.08 23.94 5.44
CA ASP A 108 3.68 24.32 5.27
C ASP A 108 3.14 24.11 3.84
N LEU A 109 3.76 23.19 3.09
CA LEU A 109 3.37 22.83 1.73
C LEU A 109 2.16 21.90 1.69
N THR A 110 1.65 21.51 2.86
CA THR A 110 0.45 20.67 2.96
C THR A 110 -0.82 21.50 2.86
N VAL A 111 -1.82 20.99 2.15
CA VAL A 111 -3.08 21.70 1.95
C VAL A 111 -3.85 21.78 3.28
N HIS A 112 -3.88 22.96 3.88
CA HIS A 112 -4.56 23.25 5.16
C HIS A 112 -6.10 23.23 5.08
N THR A 113 -6.68 23.11 3.89
CA THR A 113 -8.11 23.27 3.65
C THR A 113 -9.00 22.28 4.39
N LEU A 114 -8.48 21.14 4.79
CA LEU A 114 -9.30 20.06 5.39
C LEU A 114 -9.07 19.87 6.89
N MET A 115 -7.86 20.08 7.40
CA MET A 115 -7.56 19.87 8.83
C MET A 115 -6.23 20.51 9.25
N GLU A 116 -6.12 20.98 10.49
CA GLU A 116 -4.88 21.47 11.06
C GLU A 116 -3.77 20.39 11.13
N PRO A 117 -2.51 20.73 10.86
CA PRO A 117 -1.39 19.81 10.93
C PRO A 117 -1.18 19.34 12.38
N ALA A 118 -1.34 18.04 12.63
CA ALA A 118 -1.09 17.44 13.92
C ALA A 118 -0.15 16.24 13.76
N TRP A 119 0.91 16.20 14.58
CA TRP A 119 1.90 15.11 14.58
C TRP A 119 1.27 13.72 14.74
N GLY A 120 0.18 13.61 15.52
CA GLY A 120 -0.55 12.35 15.70
C GLY A 120 -1.17 11.83 14.41
N ARG A 121 -1.70 12.72 13.56
CA ARG A 121 -2.25 12.35 12.24
C ARG A 121 -1.16 11.92 11.27
N PHE A 122 -0.04 12.64 11.26
CA PHE A 122 1.13 12.26 10.46
C PHE A 122 1.58 10.82 10.79
N LEU A 123 1.72 10.51 12.08
CA LEU A 123 2.09 9.18 12.53
C LEU A 123 1.08 8.11 12.11
N LEU A 124 -0.22 8.39 12.25
CA LEU A 124 -1.29 7.47 11.87
C LEU A 124 -1.28 7.21 10.35
N CYS A 125 -1.15 8.26 9.53
CA CYS A 125 -1.03 8.13 8.08
C CYS A 125 0.22 7.35 7.68
N PHE A 126 1.34 7.60 8.34
CA PHE A 126 2.58 6.88 8.09
C PHE A 126 2.46 5.39 8.42
N VAL A 127 1.91 5.04 9.58
CA VAL A 127 1.69 3.65 9.98
C VAL A 127 0.72 2.95 9.02
N SER A 128 -0.39 3.60 8.65
CA SER A 128 -1.35 3.03 7.70
C SER A 128 -0.73 2.81 6.32
N ALA A 129 0.11 3.72 5.83
CA ALA A 129 0.84 3.56 4.58
C ALA A 129 1.84 2.39 4.66
N MET A 130 2.59 2.27 5.76
CA MET A 130 3.51 1.14 5.98
C MET A 130 2.80 -0.20 6.00
N LEU A 131 1.65 -0.29 6.66
CA LEU A 131 0.82 -1.50 6.67
C LEU A 131 0.31 -1.85 5.26
N LEU A 132 -0.20 -0.87 4.52
CA LEU A 132 -0.68 -1.06 3.16
C LEU A 132 0.46 -1.57 2.25
N LEU A 133 1.62 -0.92 2.28
CA LEU A 133 2.79 -1.33 1.49
C LEU A 133 3.29 -2.72 1.91
N GLY A 134 3.29 -3.04 3.19
CA GLY A 134 3.62 -4.37 3.70
C GLY A 134 2.70 -5.46 3.13
N ILE A 135 1.40 -5.21 3.07
CA ILE A 135 0.42 -6.12 2.46
C ILE A 135 0.70 -6.29 0.96
N ILE A 136 1.00 -5.20 0.25
CA ILE A 136 1.34 -5.24 -1.18
C ILE A 136 2.59 -6.08 -1.42
N ILE A 137 3.63 -5.94 -0.58
CA ILE A 137 4.86 -6.73 -0.63
C ILE A 137 4.55 -8.21 -0.44
N LEU A 138 3.77 -8.56 0.59
CA LEU A 138 3.40 -9.95 0.85
C LEU A 138 2.65 -10.57 -0.33
N LEU A 139 1.69 -9.85 -0.91
CA LEU A 139 0.95 -10.30 -2.08
C LEU A 139 1.86 -10.42 -3.31
N GLY A 140 2.75 -9.44 -3.53
CA GLY A 140 3.69 -9.43 -4.64
C GLY A 140 4.71 -10.57 -4.60
N ILE A 141 5.14 -10.97 -3.41
CA ILE A 141 6.06 -12.09 -3.20
C ILE A 141 5.33 -13.44 -3.27
N TYR A 142 4.10 -13.51 -2.76
CA TYR A 142 3.35 -14.76 -2.65
C TYR A 142 3.20 -15.48 -3.99
N PHE A 143 2.84 -14.76 -5.05
CA PHE A 143 2.64 -15.32 -6.39
C PHE A 143 3.91 -15.95 -6.99
N PRO A 144 5.03 -15.23 -7.13
CA PRO A 144 6.26 -15.78 -7.70
C PRO A 144 6.90 -16.84 -6.80
N ALA A 145 6.85 -16.66 -5.48
CA ALA A 145 7.39 -17.62 -4.53
C ALA A 145 6.65 -18.97 -4.59
N ARG A 146 5.31 -18.93 -4.64
CA ARG A 146 4.50 -20.16 -4.78
C ARG A 146 4.80 -20.92 -6.07
N LYS A 147 5.05 -20.20 -7.17
CA LYS A 147 5.42 -20.81 -8.44
C LYS A 147 6.83 -21.44 -8.38
N ALA A 148 7.79 -20.76 -7.75
CA ALA A 148 9.14 -21.29 -7.56
C ALA A 148 9.17 -22.56 -6.68
N MET A 149 8.35 -22.60 -5.63
CA MET A 149 8.26 -23.76 -4.73
C MET A 149 7.61 -25.01 -5.36
N ARG A 150 6.93 -24.89 -6.50
CA ARG A 150 6.31 -26.02 -7.22
C ARG A 150 7.26 -26.70 -8.22
N ILE A 151 8.47 -26.18 -8.39
CA ILE A 151 9.45 -26.74 -9.31
C ILE A 151 10.07 -27.97 -8.64
N GLU A 152 10.05 -29.10 -9.34
CA GLU A 152 10.74 -30.30 -8.90
C GLU A 152 12.25 -30.09 -9.00
N PRO A 153 13.03 -30.40 -7.94
CA PRO A 153 14.50 -30.18 -7.95
C PRO A 153 15.22 -30.87 -9.13
N ALA A 154 14.67 -31.99 -9.60
CA ALA A 154 15.22 -32.76 -10.72
C ALA A 154 15.17 -31.98 -12.06
N ASP A 155 14.08 -31.23 -12.32
CA ASP A 155 13.92 -30.44 -13.56
C ASP A 155 14.81 -29.20 -13.58
N ALA A 156 15.16 -28.67 -12.41
CA ALA A 156 16.00 -27.48 -12.30
C ALA A 156 17.48 -27.78 -12.58
N LEU A 157 17.94 -29.02 -12.35
CA LEU A 157 19.34 -29.46 -12.58
C LEU A 157 19.57 -30.01 -13.99
N HIS A 158 18.50 -30.31 -14.74
CA HIS A 158 18.63 -30.89 -16.08
C HIS A 158 18.64 -29.87 -17.22
N ASN A 159 18.36 -28.58 -16.92
CA ASN A 159 18.30 -27.49 -17.91
C ASN A 159 19.51 -26.54 -17.85
N GLU A 160 20.66 -26.96 -17.36
CA GLU A 160 21.99 -26.41 -17.60
C GLU A 160 22.68 -27.25 -18.66
#